data_2cedda60dc14cc00c63201fc4ab28571
#
_entry.id   2cedda60dc14cc00c63201fc4ab28571
#
_cell.length_a   1.000
_cell.length_b   1.000
_cell.length_c   1.000
_cell.angle_alpha   90.00
_cell.angle_beta   90.00
_cell.angle_gamma   90.00
#
_symmetry.space_group_name_H-M   'P 1'
#
loop_
_entity.id
_entity.type
_entity.pdbx_description
1 polymer ?
#
loop_
_entity_poly.entity_id
_entity_poly.type
_entity_poly.pdbx_seq_one_letter_code
_entity_poly.pdbx_strand_id
1 'polypeptide(L)'
;VADAARISMSIPLFFASVKGGKNKKHIYVDGGLLENYPIKTFDQVEFIANANSIRRTEYYETINTKCVQKGSAKTEYVYNKETLGFRLDSSDEISMYLGKGSTEVKEIKNFLGYTKALVTTLIDFQNNVHLHSDDWQRTIYIDTIGVGSVDFDISDDKKTDLLNSGKQYTESYLEWYNNDEEKANK
;
A
#
# COMPACT_ATOMS: atom_id res chain seq x y z
N VAL A 1 -14.22 4.79 16.92
CA VAL A 1 -14.26 4.38 15.49
C VAL A 1 -14.51 5.57 14.59
N ALA A 2 -15.59 6.37 14.78
CA ALA A 2 -15.93 7.50 13.90
C ALA A 2 -14.81 8.54 13.77
N ASP A 3 -14.14 8.92 14.87
CA ASP A 3 -13.03 9.87 14.83
C ASP A 3 -11.81 9.31 14.08
N ALA A 4 -11.52 8.02 14.23
CA ALA A 4 -10.44 7.36 13.50
C ALA A 4 -10.74 7.33 11.99
N ALA A 5 -11.95 6.99 11.60
CA ALA A 5 -12.37 7.04 10.20
C ALA A 5 -12.29 8.47 9.62
N ARG A 6 -12.72 9.48 10.37
CA ARG A 6 -12.61 10.87 9.97
C ARG A 6 -11.16 11.31 9.79
N ILE A 7 -10.25 10.88 10.67
CA ILE A 7 -8.81 11.16 10.55
C ILE A 7 -8.26 10.49 9.28
N SER A 8 -8.59 9.22 9.06
CA SER A 8 -8.17 8.45 7.88
C SER A 8 -8.69 9.00 6.56
N MET A 9 -9.72 9.85 6.58
CA MET A 9 -10.25 10.52 5.39
C MET A 9 -9.74 11.97 5.26
N SER A 10 -8.90 12.45 6.16
CA SER A 10 -8.42 13.84 6.18
C SER A 10 -7.23 14.06 5.26
N ILE A 11 -7.43 13.78 3.96
CA ILE A 11 -6.41 13.98 2.91
C ILE A 11 -6.01 15.45 2.87
N PRO A 12 -4.71 15.78 3.06
CA PRO A 12 -4.23 17.15 3.02
C PRO A 12 -4.61 17.86 1.71
N LEU A 13 -4.92 19.14 1.80
CA LEU A 13 -5.39 20.02 0.71
C LEU A 13 -6.83 19.78 0.25
N PHE A 14 -7.42 18.61 0.46
CA PHE A 14 -8.80 18.29 0.08
C PHE A 14 -9.77 18.39 1.25
N PHE A 15 -9.35 17.93 2.43
CA PHE A 15 -10.19 17.93 3.62
C PHE A 15 -9.55 18.65 4.79
N ALA A 16 -10.40 19.17 5.69
CA ALA A 16 -9.94 19.80 6.90
C ALA A 16 -9.32 18.76 7.85
N SER A 17 -8.12 19.08 8.35
CA SER A 17 -7.44 18.27 9.34
C SER A 17 -8.24 18.15 10.65
N VAL A 18 -8.05 17.07 11.38
CA VAL A 18 -8.70 16.82 12.66
C VAL A 18 -7.80 17.29 13.80
N LYS A 19 -8.34 18.13 14.68
CA LYS A 19 -7.63 18.58 15.89
C LYS A 19 -7.94 17.65 17.05
N GLY A 20 -6.90 17.12 17.71
CA GLY A 20 -7.06 16.22 18.86
C GLY A 20 -5.90 16.31 19.85
N GLY A 21 -5.80 15.30 20.73
CA GLY A 21 -4.85 15.27 21.84
C GLY A 21 -5.22 16.20 23.00
N LYS A 22 -4.36 16.26 24.03
CA LYS A 22 -4.56 17.19 25.16
C LYS A 22 -4.59 18.63 24.66
N ASN A 23 -5.68 19.33 24.93
CA ASN A 23 -5.93 20.72 24.52
C ASN A 23 -6.06 20.94 22.99
N LYS A 24 -6.39 19.90 22.22
CA LYS A 24 -6.54 19.96 20.74
C LYS A 24 -5.33 20.56 20.01
N LYS A 25 -4.14 20.35 20.55
CA LYS A 25 -2.89 20.89 19.98
C LYS A 25 -2.31 20.05 18.85
N HIS A 26 -2.71 18.76 18.77
CA HIS A 26 -2.24 17.88 17.69
C HIS A 26 -3.14 18.03 16.47
N ILE A 27 -2.53 18.07 15.31
CA ILE A 27 -3.21 18.06 14.02
C ILE A 27 -3.02 16.67 13.43
N TYR A 28 -4.14 16.01 13.14
CA TYR A 28 -4.15 14.70 12.50
C TYR A 28 -4.59 14.86 11.04
N VAL A 29 -3.93 14.12 10.17
CA VAL A 29 -4.23 14.01 8.74
C VAL A 29 -4.34 12.54 8.37
N ASP A 30 -4.71 12.25 7.13
CA ASP A 30 -4.78 10.90 6.61
C ASP A 30 -3.44 10.17 6.78
N GLY A 31 -3.51 8.94 7.31
CA GLY A 31 -2.35 8.08 7.49
C GLY A 31 -1.73 7.60 6.16
N GLY A 32 -2.51 7.57 5.10
CA GLY A 32 -2.05 7.27 3.74
C GLY A 32 -0.97 8.21 3.22
N LEU A 33 -0.82 9.41 3.83
CA LEU A 33 0.29 10.31 3.53
C LEU A 33 1.67 9.71 3.86
N LEU A 34 1.74 8.85 4.88
CA LEU A 34 2.99 8.24 5.34
C LEU A 34 3.10 6.76 4.96
N GLU A 35 2.01 6.03 5.04
CA GLU A 35 1.95 4.59 4.74
C GLU A 35 0.54 4.21 4.29
N ASN A 36 0.32 4.23 2.99
CA ASN A 36 -1.00 3.93 2.40
C ASN A 36 -1.27 2.42 2.26
N TYR A 37 -0.22 1.61 2.31
CA TYR A 37 -0.31 0.16 2.14
C TYR A 37 0.47 -0.60 3.23
N PRO A 38 -0.06 -0.70 4.48
CA PRO A 38 0.65 -1.25 5.63
C PRO A 38 0.63 -2.78 5.68
N ILE A 39 1.00 -3.46 4.58
CA ILE A 39 0.97 -4.93 4.46
C ILE A 39 1.82 -5.65 5.51
N LYS A 40 2.84 -4.98 6.03
CA LYS A 40 3.78 -5.53 7.01
C LYS A 40 3.33 -5.39 8.47
N THR A 41 2.15 -4.81 8.72
CA THR A 41 1.64 -4.62 10.09
C THR A 41 1.57 -5.92 10.89
N PHE A 42 1.25 -7.03 10.22
CA PHE A 42 1.12 -8.35 10.84
C PHE A 42 2.33 -9.27 10.58
N ASP A 43 3.46 -8.73 10.14
CA ASP A 43 4.70 -9.47 9.89
C ASP A 43 5.52 -9.69 11.17
N GLN A 44 4.87 -10.25 12.18
CA GLN A 44 5.44 -10.55 13.48
C GLN A 44 4.99 -11.93 13.92
N VAL A 45 5.88 -12.71 14.50
CA VAL A 45 5.59 -14.09 14.93
C VAL A 45 4.34 -14.18 15.82
N GLU A 46 4.10 -13.17 16.65
CA GLU A 46 2.95 -13.14 17.57
C GLU A 46 1.59 -13.08 16.88
N PHE A 47 1.51 -12.64 15.62
CA PHE A 47 0.25 -12.56 14.85
C PHE A 47 0.00 -13.79 13.97
N ILE A 48 0.92 -14.76 13.93
CA ILE A 48 0.84 -15.92 13.05
C ILE A 48 0.44 -17.15 13.84
N ALA A 49 -0.74 -17.70 13.53
CA ALA A 49 -1.25 -18.85 14.24
C ALA A 49 -0.57 -20.17 13.83
N ASN A 50 -0.18 -20.30 12.55
CA ASN A 50 0.42 -21.49 12.01
C ASN A 50 1.91 -21.28 11.73
N ALA A 51 2.78 -22.03 12.40
CA ALA A 51 4.23 -21.93 12.20
C ALA A 51 4.69 -22.19 10.75
N ASN A 52 3.94 -22.96 9.96
CA ASN A 52 4.22 -23.18 8.54
C ASN A 52 3.94 -21.94 7.67
N SER A 53 3.21 -20.98 8.19
CA SER A 53 2.94 -19.70 7.54
C SER A 53 4.07 -18.66 7.78
N ILE A 54 5.08 -19.04 8.54
CA ILE A 54 6.26 -18.21 8.80
C ILE A 54 7.31 -18.47 7.71
N ARG A 55 7.75 -17.39 7.04
CA ARG A 55 8.92 -17.44 6.18
C ARG A 55 9.98 -16.44 6.69
N ARG A 56 11.20 -16.94 6.91
CA ARG A 56 12.36 -16.09 7.23
C ARG A 56 13.02 -15.64 5.95
N THR A 57 13.23 -14.35 5.81
CA THR A 57 13.90 -13.74 4.65
C THR A 57 15.05 -12.88 5.13
N GLU A 58 16.05 -12.66 4.28
CA GLU A 58 17.21 -11.80 4.58
C GLU A 58 16.78 -10.38 4.98
N TYR A 59 15.68 -9.89 4.39
CA TYR A 59 15.10 -8.59 4.74
C TYR A 59 14.73 -8.53 6.23
N TYR A 60 13.96 -9.53 6.74
CA TYR A 60 13.53 -9.56 8.15
C TYR A 60 14.68 -9.89 9.10
N GLU A 61 15.62 -10.72 8.70
CA GLU A 61 16.85 -10.99 9.48
C GLU A 61 17.64 -9.70 9.72
N THR A 62 17.76 -8.86 8.69
CA THR A 62 18.42 -7.55 8.81
C THR A 62 17.65 -6.63 9.77
N ILE A 63 16.31 -6.60 9.72
CA ILE A 63 15.48 -5.81 10.64
C ILE A 63 15.64 -6.31 12.07
N ASN A 64 15.52 -7.62 12.29
CA ASN A 64 15.65 -8.23 13.62
C ASN A 64 17.01 -7.92 14.24
N THR A 65 18.08 -8.03 13.47
CA THR A 65 19.43 -7.68 13.92
C THR A 65 19.54 -6.22 14.37
N LYS A 66 18.96 -5.29 13.59
CA LYS A 66 18.93 -3.86 13.95
C LYS A 66 18.09 -3.59 15.19
N CYS A 67 16.99 -4.31 15.38
CA CYS A 67 16.12 -4.19 16.56
C CYS A 67 16.84 -4.68 17.82
N VAL A 68 17.58 -5.80 17.76
CA VAL A 68 18.40 -6.30 18.85
C VAL A 68 19.47 -5.28 19.25
N GLN A 69 20.18 -4.72 18.28
CA GLN A 69 21.22 -3.72 18.54
C GLN A 69 20.68 -2.45 19.22
N LYS A 70 19.42 -2.08 18.93
CA LYS A 70 18.74 -0.94 19.56
C LYS A 70 18.09 -1.28 20.90
N GLY A 71 18.19 -2.51 21.39
CA GLY A 71 17.57 -2.96 22.64
C GLY A 71 16.04 -3.09 22.56
N SER A 72 15.48 -3.13 21.36
CA SER A 72 14.03 -3.17 21.11
C SER A 72 13.50 -4.57 20.79
N ALA A 73 14.29 -5.62 20.99
CA ALA A 73 13.96 -6.99 20.60
C ALA A 73 12.91 -7.64 21.50
N LYS A 74 11.68 -7.12 21.49
CA LYS A 74 10.53 -7.82 22.11
C LYS A 74 9.77 -8.72 21.13
N THR A 75 9.94 -8.53 19.83
CA THR A 75 9.14 -9.16 18.78
C THR A 75 10.06 -9.56 17.63
N GLU A 76 9.92 -10.80 17.15
CA GLU A 76 10.59 -11.27 15.94
C GLU A 76 9.76 -10.93 14.72
N TYR A 77 10.37 -10.21 13.76
CA TYR A 77 9.76 -9.89 12.47
C TYR A 77 10.01 -11.02 11.47
N VAL A 78 8.99 -11.39 10.74
CA VAL A 78 9.01 -12.48 9.75
C VAL A 78 8.06 -12.17 8.61
N TYR A 79 8.24 -12.80 7.46
CA TYR A 79 7.26 -12.74 6.39
C TYR A 79 6.05 -13.61 6.75
N ASN A 80 4.88 -12.98 6.83
CA ASN A 80 3.63 -13.65 7.16
C ASN A 80 2.91 -14.09 5.87
N LYS A 81 2.85 -15.41 5.63
CA LYS A 81 2.16 -15.99 4.48
C LYS A 81 0.62 -15.89 4.58
N GLU A 82 0.07 -15.65 5.78
CA GLU A 82 -1.38 -15.51 5.99
C GLU A 82 -1.89 -14.11 5.64
N THR A 83 -0.98 -13.16 5.36
CA THR A 83 -1.36 -11.80 4.98
C THR A 83 -1.58 -11.72 3.47
N LEU A 84 -2.75 -11.24 3.07
CA LEU A 84 -3.09 -10.88 1.69
C LEU A 84 -3.52 -9.42 1.65
N GLY A 85 -2.93 -8.64 0.77
CA GLY A 85 -3.24 -7.24 0.59
C GLY A 85 -3.90 -6.94 -0.76
N PHE A 86 -4.74 -5.91 -0.78
CA PHE A 86 -5.30 -5.33 -1.99
C PHE A 86 -4.75 -3.94 -2.17
N ARG A 87 -4.21 -3.65 -3.34
CA ARG A 87 -3.64 -2.36 -3.66
C ARG A 87 -4.28 -1.80 -4.93
N LEU A 88 -4.62 -0.52 -4.89
CA LEU A 88 -5.16 0.20 -6.03
C LEU A 88 -4.03 0.99 -6.68
N ASP A 89 -3.73 0.69 -7.93
CA ASP A 89 -2.66 1.33 -8.70
C ASP A 89 -3.17 1.72 -10.09
N SER A 90 -2.46 2.60 -10.78
CA SER A 90 -2.70 2.86 -12.19
C SER A 90 -2.14 1.73 -13.05
N SER A 91 -2.65 1.60 -14.28
CA SER A 91 -2.12 0.64 -15.27
C SER A 91 -0.61 0.79 -15.49
N ASP A 92 -0.11 2.03 -15.45
CA ASP A 92 1.31 2.34 -15.61
C ASP A 92 2.14 1.82 -14.44
N GLU A 93 1.67 2.04 -13.21
CA GLU A 93 2.33 1.52 -11.99
C GLU A 93 2.34 0.00 -11.98
N ILE A 94 1.22 -0.65 -12.27
CA ILE A 94 1.13 -2.11 -12.37
C ILE A 94 2.11 -2.65 -13.40
N SER A 95 2.19 -2.00 -14.58
CA SER A 95 3.12 -2.38 -15.65
C SER A 95 4.59 -2.24 -15.22
N MET A 96 4.92 -1.22 -14.45
CA MET A 96 6.26 -1.03 -13.88
C MET A 96 6.63 -2.16 -12.90
N TYR A 97 5.73 -2.55 -12.01
CA TYR A 97 5.97 -3.67 -11.07
C TYR A 97 6.14 -5.00 -11.79
N LEU A 98 5.45 -5.19 -12.90
CA LEU A 98 5.59 -6.38 -13.74
C LEU A 98 6.83 -6.34 -14.67
N GLY A 99 7.65 -5.28 -14.58
CA GLY A 99 8.84 -5.12 -15.43
C GLY A 99 8.54 -4.83 -16.91
N LYS A 100 7.32 -4.39 -17.24
CA LYS A 100 6.84 -4.14 -18.60
C LYS A 100 6.65 -2.67 -18.94
N GLY A 101 6.78 -1.77 -17.95
CA GLY A 101 6.45 -0.36 -18.09
C GLY A 101 7.63 0.51 -18.55
N SER A 102 7.32 1.54 -19.33
CA SER A 102 8.18 2.70 -19.56
C SER A 102 7.56 3.92 -18.89
N THR A 103 8.36 4.71 -18.18
CA THR A 103 7.91 5.97 -17.60
C THR A 103 7.61 6.99 -18.69
N GLU A 104 6.36 7.42 -18.82
CA GLU A 104 6.02 8.61 -19.59
C GLU A 104 6.53 9.87 -18.88
N VAL A 105 7.31 10.68 -19.61
CA VAL A 105 7.76 11.97 -19.11
C VAL A 105 6.60 12.97 -19.25
N LYS A 106 6.01 13.40 -18.13
CA LYS A 106 4.97 14.42 -18.11
C LYS A 106 5.61 15.82 -18.09
N GLU A 107 5.23 16.64 -19.07
CA GLU A 107 5.72 18.03 -19.16
C GLU A 107 5.06 18.91 -18.08
N ILE A 108 5.87 19.58 -17.27
CA ILE A 108 5.41 20.50 -16.22
C ILE A 108 5.45 21.94 -16.78
N LYS A 109 4.29 22.58 -16.92
CA LYS A 109 4.14 23.88 -17.61
C LYS A 109 4.04 25.10 -16.67
N ASN A 110 3.76 24.87 -15.38
CA ASN A 110 3.55 25.98 -14.43
C ASN A 110 3.90 25.58 -13.00
N PHE A 111 3.98 26.57 -12.11
CA PHE A 111 4.36 26.39 -10.71
C PHE A 111 3.39 25.44 -9.94
N LEU A 112 2.08 25.57 -10.18
CA LEU A 112 1.09 24.70 -9.54
C LEU A 112 1.24 23.25 -10.01
N GLY A 113 1.48 23.04 -11.31
CA GLY A 113 1.79 21.73 -11.87
C GLY A 113 3.05 21.13 -11.27
N TYR A 114 4.10 21.96 -11.06
CA TYR A 114 5.32 21.52 -10.39
C TYR A 114 5.07 21.10 -8.94
N THR A 115 4.34 21.92 -8.18
CA THR A 115 4.02 21.60 -6.78
C THR A 115 3.19 20.32 -6.67
N LYS A 116 2.20 20.15 -7.55
CA LYS A 116 1.40 18.92 -7.61
C LYS A 116 2.27 17.71 -7.94
N ALA A 117 3.12 17.80 -8.95
CA ALA A 117 4.02 16.70 -9.33
C ALA A 117 4.97 16.34 -8.20
N LEU A 118 5.54 17.34 -7.49
CA LEU A 118 6.42 17.10 -6.35
C LEU A 118 5.69 16.35 -5.21
N VAL A 119 4.48 16.79 -4.85
CA VAL A 119 3.67 16.15 -3.81
C VAL A 119 3.31 14.72 -4.22
N THR A 120 2.87 14.52 -5.47
CA THR A 120 2.56 13.18 -6.00
C THR A 120 3.79 12.28 -5.95
N THR A 121 4.96 12.75 -6.42
CA THR A 121 6.21 11.98 -6.37
C THR A 121 6.61 11.58 -4.95
N LEU A 122 6.41 12.46 -3.97
CA LEU A 122 6.68 12.15 -2.56
C LEU A 122 5.73 11.07 -2.02
N ILE A 123 4.44 11.13 -2.37
CA ILE A 123 3.44 10.13 -1.98
C ILE A 123 3.77 8.80 -2.64
N ASP A 124 4.06 8.78 -3.94
CA ASP A 124 4.40 7.56 -4.68
C ASP A 124 5.70 6.93 -4.14
N PHE A 125 6.69 7.76 -3.81
CA PHE A 125 7.91 7.28 -3.16
C PHE A 125 7.61 6.63 -1.80
N GLN A 126 6.78 7.25 -0.95
CA GLN A 126 6.37 6.69 0.34
C GLN A 126 5.61 5.37 0.18
N ASN A 127 4.71 5.28 -0.80
CA ASN A 127 3.95 4.06 -1.08
C ASN A 127 4.85 2.87 -1.45
N ASN A 128 6.03 3.13 -2.01
CA ASN A 128 6.92 2.10 -2.54
C ASN A 128 8.13 1.78 -1.64
N VAL A 129 8.55 2.71 -0.78
CA VAL A 129 9.72 2.56 0.10
C VAL A 129 9.64 1.32 1.01
N HIS A 130 8.45 0.95 1.42
CA HIS A 130 8.23 -0.12 2.38
C HIS A 130 7.97 -1.49 1.73
N LEU A 131 7.81 -1.55 0.40
CA LEU A 131 7.60 -2.80 -0.32
C LEU A 131 8.93 -3.52 -0.54
N HIS A 132 8.94 -4.82 -0.22
CA HIS A 132 10.04 -5.72 -0.53
C HIS A 132 9.72 -6.54 -1.79
N SER A 133 10.74 -7.09 -2.44
CA SER A 133 10.60 -7.91 -3.65
C SER A 133 9.59 -9.06 -3.53
N ASP A 134 9.38 -9.58 -2.32
CA ASP A 134 8.48 -10.71 -2.08
C ASP A 134 7.03 -10.27 -1.79
N ASP A 135 6.79 -8.99 -1.50
CA ASP A 135 5.45 -8.50 -1.15
C ASP A 135 4.45 -8.56 -2.31
N TRP A 136 4.96 -8.57 -3.57
CA TRP A 136 4.10 -8.73 -4.74
C TRP A 136 3.35 -10.08 -4.74
N GLN A 137 3.92 -11.12 -4.15
CA GLN A 137 3.32 -12.46 -4.10
C GLN A 137 2.09 -12.55 -3.19
N ARG A 138 1.93 -11.61 -2.28
CA ARG A 138 0.79 -11.49 -1.37
C ARG A 138 0.00 -10.19 -1.59
N THR A 139 0.12 -9.59 -2.78
CA THR A 139 -0.56 -8.36 -3.15
C THR A 139 -1.38 -8.57 -4.41
N ILE A 140 -2.67 -8.25 -4.32
CA ILE A 140 -3.54 -8.15 -5.49
C ILE A 140 -3.52 -6.69 -5.95
N TYR A 141 -2.90 -6.43 -7.09
CA TYR A 141 -2.86 -5.12 -7.71
C TYR A 141 -4.12 -4.94 -8.56
N ILE A 142 -4.90 -3.91 -8.30
CA ILE A 142 -6.15 -3.62 -8.99
C ILE A 142 -6.00 -2.31 -9.75
N ASP A 143 -6.21 -2.37 -11.07
CA ASP A 143 -6.17 -1.18 -11.92
C ASP A 143 -7.34 -0.27 -11.60
N THR A 144 -7.02 0.98 -11.27
CA THR A 144 -8.01 2.05 -11.03
C THR A 144 -8.61 2.61 -12.32
N ILE A 145 -8.21 2.09 -13.49
CA ILE A 145 -8.70 2.49 -14.83
C ILE A 145 -8.78 4.01 -15.02
N GLY A 146 -7.75 4.71 -14.49
CA GLY A 146 -7.59 6.15 -14.57
C GLY A 146 -8.44 6.96 -13.58
N VAL A 147 -9.07 6.33 -12.59
CA VAL A 147 -9.80 7.04 -11.51
C VAL A 147 -8.82 7.38 -10.39
N GLY A 148 -8.72 8.65 -10.05
CA GLY A 148 -7.89 9.15 -8.96
C GLY A 148 -8.57 9.08 -7.60
N SER A 149 -7.78 9.08 -6.52
CA SER A 149 -8.26 9.00 -5.13
C SER A 149 -9.15 10.18 -4.70
N VAL A 150 -9.21 11.24 -5.48
CA VAL A 150 -9.98 12.46 -5.19
C VAL A 150 -11.08 12.74 -6.24
N ASP A 151 -11.34 11.80 -7.12
CA ASP A 151 -12.41 11.87 -8.12
C ASP A 151 -13.73 11.40 -7.49
N PHE A 152 -14.42 12.30 -6.79
CA PHE A 152 -15.65 11.95 -6.07
C PHE A 152 -16.91 11.90 -6.94
N ASP A 153 -16.87 12.49 -8.14
CA ASP A 153 -18.03 12.61 -9.05
C ASP A 153 -17.89 11.69 -10.27
N ILE A 154 -17.71 10.39 -10.00
CA ILE A 154 -17.63 9.36 -11.03
C ILE A 154 -19.01 8.82 -11.40
N SER A 155 -19.23 8.58 -12.71
CA SER A 155 -20.48 8.01 -13.23
C SER A 155 -20.72 6.58 -12.74
N ASP A 156 -21.97 6.11 -12.78
CA ASP A 156 -22.31 4.74 -12.39
C ASP A 156 -21.70 3.69 -13.32
N ASP A 157 -21.53 4.02 -14.60
CA ASP A 157 -20.81 3.16 -15.55
C ASP A 157 -19.34 2.99 -15.09
N LYS A 158 -18.68 4.09 -14.72
CA LYS A 158 -17.31 4.06 -14.24
C LYS A 158 -17.16 3.27 -12.91
N LYS A 159 -18.16 3.38 -12.03
CA LYS A 159 -18.20 2.54 -10.81
C LYS A 159 -18.31 1.06 -11.16
N THR A 160 -19.14 0.73 -12.15
CA THR A 160 -19.28 -0.65 -12.64
C THR A 160 -17.97 -1.18 -13.24
N ASP A 161 -17.27 -0.35 -14.02
CA ASP A 161 -15.98 -0.70 -14.59
C ASP A 161 -14.93 -0.96 -13.50
N LEU A 162 -14.90 -0.13 -12.43
CA LEU A 162 -14.00 -0.33 -11.27
C LEU A 162 -14.29 -1.65 -10.55
N LEU A 163 -15.57 -2.00 -10.36
CA LEU A 163 -15.95 -3.29 -9.77
C LEU A 163 -15.50 -4.47 -10.64
N ASN A 164 -15.68 -4.36 -11.95
CA ASN A 164 -15.24 -5.37 -12.90
C ASN A 164 -13.70 -5.52 -12.90
N SER A 165 -12.97 -4.40 -12.87
CA SER A 165 -11.51 -4.38 -12.71
C SER A 165 -11.10 -5.15 -11.45
N GLY A 166 -11.64 -4.78 -10.29
CA GLY A 166 -11.36 -5.45 -9.02
C GLY A 166 -11.60 -6.96 -9.07
N LYS A 167 -12.72 -7.37 -9.68
CA LYS A 167 -13.05 -8.79 -9.87
C LYS A 167 -12.03 -9.50 -10.76
N GLN A 168 -11.73 -8.94 -11.93
CA GLN A 168 -10.81 -9.53 -12.89
C GLN A 168 -9.40 -9.71 -12.32
N TYR A 169 -8.85 -8.68 -11.67
CA TYR A 169 -7.51 -8.76 -11.08
C TYR A 169 -7.45 -9.76 -9.92
N THR A 170 -8.51 -9.82 -9.11
CA THR A 170 -8.61 -10.81 -8.02
C THR A 170 -8.69 -12.24 -8.55
N GLU A 171 -9.53 -12.49 -9.57
CA GLU A 171 -9.65 -13.81 -10.21
C GLU A 171 -8.31 -14.24 -10.83
N SER A 172 -7.63 -13.34 -11.55
CA SER A 172 -6.31 -13.62 -12.14
C SER A 172 -5.25 -13.94 -11.09
N TYR A 173 -5.25 -13.22 -9.95
CA TYR A 173 -4.35 -13.52 -8.84
C TYR A 173 -4.65 -14.91 -8.24
N LEU A 174 -5.90 -15.24 -7.99
CA LEU A 174 -6.29 -16.52 -7.40
C LEU A 174 -5.99 -17.69 -8.36
N GLU A 175 -6.17 -17.51 -9.66
CA GLU A 175 -5.78 -18.49 -10.67
C GLU A 175 -4.26 -18.72 -10.65
N TRP A 176 -3.47 -17.64 -10.66
CA TRP A 176 -2.03 -17.73 -10.51
C TRP A 176 -1.63 -18.41 -9.20
N TYR A 177 -2.20 -18.00 -8.07
CA TYR A 177 -1.91 -18.57 -6.76
C TYR A 177 -2.21 -20.07 -6.68
N ASN A 178 -3.29 -20.53 -7.31
CA ASN A 178 -3.67 -21.94 -7.30
C ASN A 178 -2.79 -22.80 -8.20
N ASN A 179 -2.31 -22.27 -9.32
CA ASN A 179 -1.57 -23.00 -10.34
C ASN A 179 -0.06 -23.02 -10.14
N ASP A 180 0.49 -22.10 -9.34
CA ASP A 180 1.93 -21.98 -9.14
C ASP A 180 2.36 -22.54 -7.78
N GLU A 181 3.02 -23.72 -7.79
CA GLU A 181 3.44 -24.41 -6.57
C GLU A 181 4.74 -23.85 -5.96
N GLU A 182 5.53 -23.12 -6.73
CA GLU A 182 6.86 -22.62 -6.31
C GLU A 182 6.82 -21.27 -5.59
N LYS A 183 5.66 -20.63 -5.46
CA LYS A 183 5.57 -19.26 -4.99
C LYS A 183 5.36 -19.12 -3.49
N ALA A 184 5.81 -18.00 -2.96
CA ALA A 184 6.17 -17.79 -1.58
C ALA A 184 5.03 -17.90 -0.55
N ASN A 185 3.79 -17.77 -0.97
CA ASN A 185 2.65 -17.79 -0.05
C ASN A 185 2.01 -19.17 0.13
N LYS A 186 2.58 -20.21 -0.46
CA LYS A 186 2.15 -21.59 -0.23
C LYS A 186 2.99 -22.30 0.81
#